data_8447e54e2c5c001f27c3660641052b39
#
_entry.id   8447e54e2c5c001f27c3660641052b39
#
_cell.length_a   1.000
_cell.length_b   1.000
_cell.length_c   1.000
_cell.angle_alpha   90.00
_cell.angle_beta   90.00
_cell.angle_gamma   90.00
#
_symmetry.space_group_name_H-M   'P 1'
#
loop_
_entity.id
_entity.type
_entity.pdbx_description
1 polymer ?
#
loop_
_entity_poly.entity_id
_entity_poly.type
_entity_poly.pdbx_seq_one_letter_code
_entity_poly.pdbx_strand_id
1 'polypeptide(L)'
;MARSTWRVTLPRPVTCASAASKDLVILALKAHQIPPVIDEICTLVGPQTVVLTTQNGLPWWYFLRHGGPHDGQVLTSLDPNGEVTAKIDAARIIGCIVCPAAEITQPGVVKHVEGIRFLIGELDGQTTERAEAISALFIEAGFKSPIPENIRAEIWLKAWGNLSFYPVSALTDATFLDICQFPHSRALAEQMMTEAPSIAHKLDITFRVSLEKRINGAERVG
;
A
#
# COMPACT_ATOMS: atom_id res chain seq x y z
N MET A 1 16.39 -14.52 -9.34
CA MET A 1 16.56 -13.15 -9.88
C MET A 1 17.77 -12.52 -9.23
N ALA A 2 18.63 -11.84 -9.98
CA ALA A 2 19.79 -11.16 -9.39
C ALA A 2 19.30 -10.02 -8.49
N ARG A 3 19.84 -9.94 -7.27
CA ARG A 3 19.60 -8.82 -6.36
C ARG A 3 20.28 -7.59 -6.96
N SER A 4 19.52 -6.56 -7.30
CA SER A 4 20.05 -5.33 -7.86
C SER A 4 20.22 -4.28 -6.75
N THR A 5 21.34 -3.57 -6.78
CA THR A 5 21.61 -2.47 -5.86
C THR A 5 21.60 -1.17 -6.65
N TRP A 6 20.79 -0.21 -6.22
CA TRP A 6 20.63 1.07 -6.86
C TRP A 6 21.27 2.15 -6.02
N ARG A 7 22.12 2.97 -6.63
CA ARG A 7 22.60 4.19 -6.02
C ARG A 7 21.76 5.34 -6.53
N VAL A 8 20.98 5.94 -5.65
CA VAL A 8 20.14 7.09 -6.00
C VAL A 8 20.88 8.35 -5.59
N THR A 9 21.27 9.16 -6.57
CA THR A 9 21.70 10.52 -6.31
C THR A 9 20.44 11.38 -6.25
N LEU A 10 19.98 11.70 -5.04
CA LEU A 10 18.87 12.61 -4.88
C LEU A 10 19.33 14.02 -5.27
N PRO A 11 18.62 14.74 -6.13
CA PRO A 11 18.79 16.18 -6.24
C PRO A 11 18.61 16.78 -4.84
N ARG A 12 19.18 17.96 -4.58
CA ARG A 12 19.04 18.65 -3.29
C ARG A 12 17.57 18.60 -2.86
N PRO A 13 17.27 18.26 -1.59
CA PRO A 13 15.91 18.26 -1.11
C PRO A 13 15.33 19.65 -1.34
N VAL A 14 14.33 19.71 -2.22
CA VAL A 14 13.54 20.93 -2.45
C VAL A 14 12.48 20.90 -1.36
N THR A 15 12.34 21.95 -0.58
CA THR A 15 11.20 22.06 0.33
C THR A 15 9.94 22.14 -0.53
N CYS A 16 8.87 21.49 -0.11
CA CYS A 16 7.60 21.51 -0.85
C CYS A 16 7.16 22.96 -1.14
N ALA A 17 7.38 23.88 -0.22
CA ALA A 17 7.07 25.31 -0.36
C ALA A 17 7.78 26.03 -1.53
N SER A 18 8.88 25.51 -2.03
CA SER A 18 9.63 26.08 -3.18
C SER A 18 9.35 25.36 -4.50
N ALA A 19 8.55 24.30 -4.49
CA ALA A 19 8.21 23.54 -5.68
C ALA A 19 6.88 24.03 -6.29
N ALA A 20 6.85 24.17 -7.62
CA ALA A 20 5.58 24.34 -8.32
C ALA A 20 4.73 23.05 -8.23
N SER A 21 3.42 23.17 -8.47
CA SER A 21 2.52 22.01 -8.57
C SER A 21 3.06 20.96 -9.56
N LYS A 22 2.79 19.70 -9.27
CA LYS A 22 3.27 18.55 -10.03
C LYS A 22 2.11 17.84 -10.72
N ASP A 23 2.38 17.14 -11.81
CA ASP A 23 1.38 16.29 -12.47
C ASP A 23 1.11 15.03 -11.64
N LEU A 24 2.15 14.47 -11.00
CA LEU A 24 2.08 13.31 -10.15
C LEU A 24 2.83 13.54 -8.83
N VAL A 25 2.14 13.31 -7.72
CA VAL A 25 2.73 13.31 -6.37
C VAL A 25 2.65 11.88 -5.82
N ILE A 26 3.79 11.27 -5.52
CA ILE A 26 3.86 9.94 -4.92
C ILE A 26 4.06 10.09 -3.41
N LEU A 27 3.07 9.69 -2.62
CA LEU A 27 3.15 9.70 -1.17
C LEU A 27 3.85 8.42 -0.67
N ALA A 28 5.18 8.46 -0.59
CA ALA A 28 6.01 7.36 -0.09
C ALA A 28 6.32 7.50 1.42
N LEU A 29 5.40 8.05 2.18
CA LEU A 29 5.48 8.24 3.62
C LEU A 29 4.74 7.10 4.34
N LYS A 30 5.07 6.87 5.62
CA LYS A 30 4.23 6.05 6.49
C LYS A 30 2.89 6.76 6.74
N ALA A 31 1.80 6.01 6.93
CA ALA A 31 0.47 6.59 7.08
C ALA A 31 0.40 7.71 8.17
N HIS A 32 1.01 7.47 9.33
CA HIS A 32 1.06 8.44 10.43
C HIS A 32 1.94 9.67 10.17
N GLN A 33 2.75 9.66 9.13
CA GLN A 33 3.59 10.79 8.73
C GLN A 33 2.88 11.78 7.78
N ILE A 34 1.74 11.38 7.22
CA ILE A 34 1.01 12.23 6.27
C ILE A 34 0.32 13.41 6.96
N PRO A 35 -0.48 13.22 8.03
CA PRO A 35 -1.19 14.33 8.66
C PRO A 35 -0.27 15.48 9.10
N PRO A 36 0.89 15.26 9.73
CA PRO A 36 1.77 16.37 10.16
C PRO A 36 2.33 17.22 9.03
N VAL A 37 2.36 16.72 7.79
CA VAL A 37 2.96 17.40 6.62
C VAL A 37 1.94 17.65 5.51
N ILE A 38 0.65 17.54 5.82
CA ILE A 38 -0.40 17.65 4.82
C ILE A 38 -0.42 19.02 4.12
N ASP A 39 -0.16 20.09 4.83
CA ASP A 39 -0.11 21.44 4.26
C ASP A 39 1.04 21.58 3.24
N GLU A 40 2.18 21.00 3.54
CA GLU A 40 3.31 20.95 2.62
C GLU A 40 2.99 20.11 1.38
N ILE A 41 2.34 18.95 1.54
CA ILE A 41 1.90 18.12 0.43
C ILE A 41 0.95 18.93 -0.48
N CYS A 42 0.02 19.67 0.09
CA CYS A 42 -0.95 20.47 -0.67
C CYS A 42 -0.30 21.54 -1.54
N THR A 43 0.88 22.04 -1.20
CA THR A 43 1.61 22.99 -2.06
C THR A 43 2.05 22.38 -3.40
N LEU A 44 2.18 21.05 -3.46
CA LEU A 44 2.54 20.30 -4.66
C LEU A 44 1.33 19.90 -5.52
N VAL A 45 0.11 20.02 -4.94
CA VAL A 45 -1.13 19.55 -5.56
C VAL A 45 -1.83 20.72 -6.27
N GLY A 46 -1.77 20.70 -7.59
CA GLY A 46 -2.49 21.63 -8.46
C GLY A 46 -3.82 21.05 -8.99
N PRO A 47 -4.53 21.78 -9.87
CA PRO A 47 -5.84 21.37 -10.38
C PRO A 47 -5.86 20.04 -11.12
N GLN A 48 -4.76 19.57 -11.69
CA GLN A 48 -4.65 18.34 -12.47
C GLN A 48 -3.75 17.29 -11.82
N THR A 49 -3.20 17.58 -10.63
CA THR A 49 -2.28 16.67 -9.95
C THR A 49 -2.97 15.35 -9.57
N VAL A 50 -2.34 14.25 -9.89
CA VAL A 50 -2.68 12.92 -9.37
C VAL A 50 -1.86 12.63 -8.12
N VAL A 51 -2.50 12.11 -7.09
CA VAL A 51 -1.87 11.71 -5.83
C VAL A 51 -1.85 10.18 -5.76
N LEU A 52 -0.67 9.59 -5.94
CA LEU A 52 -0.46 8.14 -5.83
C LEU A 52 -0.07 7.78 -4.39
N THR A 53 -0.88 6.96 -3.74
CA THR A 53 -0.68 6.58 -2.33
C THR A 53 -0.06 5.20 -2.22
N THR A 54 1.12 5.08 -1.57
CA THR A 54 1.90 3.85 -1.52
C THR A 54 1.98 3.23 -0.13
N GLN A 55 1.08 3.59 0.78
CA GLN A 55 1.06 3.08 2.14
C GLN A 55 0.61 1.62 2.20
N ASN A 56 1.24 0.84 3.10
CA ASN A 56 0.77 -0.50 3.46
C ASN A 56 -0.41 -0.41 4.45
N GLY A 57 -1.21 -1.47 4.51
CA GLY A 57 -2.41 -1.54 5.34
C GLY A 57 -3.62 -0.89 4.67
N LEU A 58 -4.65 -0.62 5.45
CA LEU A 58 -5.81 0.13 4.96
C LEU A 58 -5.40 1.61 4.83
N PRO A 59 -5.63 2.25 3.69
CA PRO A 59 -5.29 3.66 3.51
C PRO A 59 -6.35 4.58 4.12
N TRP A 60 -5.97 5.82 4.45
CA TRP A 60 -6.87 6.84 4.99
C TRP A 60 -8.09 7.11 4.09
N TRP A 61 -7.94 6.97 2.77
CA TRP A 61 -8.99 7.16 1.76
C TRP A 61 -9.89 5.94 1.54
N TYR A 62 -9.74 4.87 2.32
CA TYR A 62 -10.39 3.58 2.05
C TYR A 62 -11.89 3.68 1.79
N PHE A 63 -12.60 4.54 2.50
CA PHE A 63 -14.05 4.73 2.32
C PHE A 63 -14.42 5.89 1.39
N LEU A 64 -13.47 6.61 0.82
CA LEU A 64 -13.78 7.66 -0.16
C LEU A 64 -14.14 7.02 -1.51
N ARG A 65 -15.25 7.44 -2.09
CA ARG A 65 -15.79 6.84 -3.33
C ARG A 65 -15.99 5.32 -3.23
N HIS A 66 -16.31 4.85 -2.02
CA HIS A 66 -16.51 3.44 -1.74
C HIS A 66 -17.87 2.95 -2.27
N GLY A 67 -18.85 3.80 -2.23
CA GLY A 67 -20.25 3.45 -2.41
C GLY A 67 -20.82 2.73 -1.17
N GLY A 68 -22.15 2.62 -1.12
CA GLY A 68 -22.83 1.95 -0.02
C GLY A 68 -22.80 2.74 1.30
N PRO A 69 -23.08 2.06 2.44
CA PRO A 69 -23.35 2.72 3.73
C PRO A 69 -22.12 3.35 4.39
N HIS A 70 -20.92 3.02 3.94
CA HIS A 70 -19.67 3.52 4.50
C HIS A 70 -19.01 4.60 3.64
N ASP A 71 -19.64 5.01 2.53
CA ASP A 71 -19.05 5.99 1.63
C ASP A 71 -18.78 7.33 2.33
N GLY A 72 -17.59 7.88 2.11
CA GLY A 72 -17.14 9.13 2.70
C GLY A 72 -16.75 9.07 4.19
N GLN A 73 -16.81 7.91 4.84
CA GLN A 73 -16.37 7.78 6.23
C GLN A 73 -14.87 8.03 6.38
N VAL A 74 -14.51 8.79 7.42
CA VAL A 74 -13.12 9.05 7.78
C VAL A 74 -12.61 7.95 8.71
N LEU A 75 -11.47 7.36 8.38
CA LEU A 75 -10.74 6.44 9.25
C LEU A 75 -9.97 7.24 10.31
N THR A 76 -10.59 7.52 11.45
CA THR A 76 -10.04 8.37 12.51
C THR A 76 -8.72 7.83 13.10
N SER A 77 -8.45 6.54 12.99
CA SER A 77 -7.14 5.95 13.36
C SER A 77 -5.99 6.37 12.44
N LEU A 78 -6.29 6.84 11.23
CA LEU A 78 -5.30 7.25 10.22
C LEU A 78 -5.35 8.74 9.92
N ASP A 79 -6.52 9.33 10.05
CA ASP A 79 -6.81 10.75 9.84
C ASP A 79 -7.67 11.27 11.01
N PRO A 80 -7.06 11.46 12.20
CA PRO A 80 -7.82 11.72 13.44
C PRO A 80 -8.74 12.93 13.38
N ASN A 81 -8.33 13.97 12.66
CA ASN A 81 -9.08 15.21 12.53
C ASN A 81 -9.80 15.34 11.18
N GLY A 82 -9.68 14.36 10.29
CA GLY A 82 -10.21 14.43 8.93
C GLY A 82 -9.49 15.44 8.04
N GLU A 83 -8.30 15.90 8.42
CA GLU A 83 -7.58 16.96 7.71
C GLU A 83 -7.03 16.48 6.35
N VAL A 84 -6.53 15.26 6.30
CA VAL A 84 -6.02 14.68 5.03
C VAL A 84 -7.18 14.49 4.06
N THR A 85 -8.29 13.95 4.56
CA THR A 85 -9.52 13.74 3.79
C THR A 85 -10.11 15.07 3.28
N ALA A 86 -10.05 16.13 4.09
CA ALA A 86 -10.57 17.43 3.70
C ALA A 86 -9.69 18.17 2.67
N LYS A 87 -8.38 17.94 2.71
CA LYS A 87 -7.40 18.69 1.89
C LYS A 87 -7.05 17.98 0.57
N ILE A 88 -7.16 16.67 0.49
CA ILE A 88 -6.89 15.91 -0.74
C ILE A 88 -8.22 15.39 -1.29
N ASP A 89 -8.67 15.97 -2.40
CA ASP A 89 -9.87 15.51 -3.10
C ASP A 89 -9.73 14.05 -3.53
N ALA A 90 -10.73 13.23 -3.21
CA ALA A 90 -10.80 11.82 -3.58
C ALA A 90 -10.67 11.59 -5.10
N ALA A 91 -11.11 12.54 -5.91
CA ALA A 91 -10.99 12.48 -7.37
C ALA A 91 -9.54 12.52 -7.88
N ARG A 92 -8.58 12.96 -7.04
CA ARG A 92 -7.15 13.02 -7.36
C ARG A 92 -6.39 11.77 -6.99
N ILE A 93 -6.98 10.92 -6.16
CA ILE A 93 -6.29 9.80 -5.54
C ILE A 93 -6.29 8.61 -6.49
N ILE A 94 -5.12 7.99 -6.62
CA ILE A 94 -4.96 6.64 -7.14
C ILE A 94 -4.31 5.79 -6.05
N GLY A 95 -4.91 4.63 -5.80
CA GLY A 95 -4.37 3.65 -4.87
C GLY A 95 -3.20 2.89 -5.48
N CYS A 96 -2.19 2.59 -4.66
CA CYS A 96 -1.08 1.74 -5.08
C CYS A 96 -0.73 0.72 -4.00
N ILE A 97 -0.59 -0.53 -4.41
CA ILE A 97 -0.11 -1.62 -3.56
C ILE A 97 1.33 -1.92 -3.93
N VAL A 98 2.23 -1.66 -3.01
CA VAL A 98 3.68 -1.86 -3.18
C VAL A 98 4.05 -3.27 -2.75
N CYS A 99 4.40 -4.16 -3.69
CA CYS A 99 4.85 -5.52 -3.39
C CYS A 99 6.38 -5.66 -3.29
N PRO A 100 7.21 -4.78 -3.88
CA PRO A 100 8.66 -4.85 -3.69
C PRO A 100 9.07 -4.73 -2.23
N ALA A 101 10.07 -5.54 -1.85
CA ALA A 101 10.82 -5.37 -0.62
C ALA A 101 12.19 -4.76 -0.95
N ALA A 102 12.56 -3.73 -0.22
CA ALA A 102 13.84 -3.04 -0.38
C ALA A 102 14.36 -2.57 0.98
N GLU A 103 15.67 -2.46 1.09
CA GLU A 103 16.35 -1.95 2.28
C GLU A 103 17.31 -0.81 1.92
N ILE A 104 17.42 0.17 2.80
CA ILE A 104 18.44 1.22 2.69
C ILE A 104 19.69 0.71 3.39
N THR A 105 20.72 0.38 2.62
CA THR A 105 22.00 -0.14 3.16
C THR A 105 22.96 0.97 3.59
N GLN A 106 22.86 2.12 2.92
CA GLN A 106 23.60 3.35 3.21
C GLN A 106 22.78 4.54 2.73
N PRO A 107 23.00 5.76 3.20
CA PRO A 107 22.37 6.96 2.65
C PRO A 107 22.48 7.01 1.13
N GLY A 108 21.35 7.09 0.43
CA GLY A 108 21.26 7.10 -1.03
C GLY A 108 21.51 5.75 -1.72
N VAL A 109 21.65 4.65 -0.97
CA VAL A 109 21.84 3.30 -1.55
C VAL A 109 20.66 2.40 -1.15
N VAL A 110 19.84 2.03 -2.13
CA VAL A 110 18.71 1.13 -1.96
C VAL A 110 19.06 -0.23 -2.56
N LYS A 111 18.94 -1.28 -1.77
CA LYS A 111 19.08 -2.66 -2.21
C LYS A 111 17.68 -3.26 -2.39
N HIS A 112 17.38 -3.68 -3.59
CA HIS A 112 16.18 -4.44 -3.89
C HIS A 112 16.34 -5.88 -3.39
N VAL A 113 15.40 -6.34 -2.57
CA VAL A 113 15.42 -7.68 -1.97
C VAL A 113 14.60 -8.64 -2.81
N GLU A 114 13.32 -8.30 -3.03
CA GLU A 114 12.40 -9.14 -3.81
C GLU A 114 11.19 -8.33 -4.32
N GLY A 115 10.41 -8.97 -5.20
CA GLY A 115 9.16 -8.42 -5.73
C GLY A 115 9.38 -7.30 -6.75
N ILE A 116 8.50 -7.19 -7.73
CA ILE A 116 8.55 -6.16 -8.77
C ILE A 116 7.16 -5.61 -9.12
N ARG A 117 6.14 -5.85 -8.28
CA ARG A 117 4.78 -5.45 -8.61
C ARG A 117 4.34 -4.23 -7.82
N PHE A 118 3.77 -3.27 -8.56
CA PHE A 118 3.00 -2.15 -8.02
C PHE A 118 1.61 -2.24 -8.64
N LEU A 119 0.59 -2.61 -7.86
CA LEU A 119 -0.78 -2.63 -8.35
C LEU A 119 -1.36 -1.23 -8.21
N ILE A 120 -1.87 -0.68 -9.29
CA ILE A 120 -2.37 0.70 -9.36
C ILE A 120 -3.85 0.65 -9.72
N GLY A 121 -4.70 1.41 -9.03
CA GLY A 121 -6.13 1.40 -9.33
C GLY A 121 -6.86 2.63 -8.83
N GLU A 122 -7.91 2.98 -9.57
CA GLU A 122 -8.88 3.99 -9.16
C GLU A 122 -9.67 3.51 -7.94
N LEU A 123 -10.18 4.47 -7.17
CA LEU A 123 -10.96 4.19 -5.97
C LEU A 123 -12.31 3.53 -6.28
N ASP A 124 -12.85 3.74 -7.47
CA ASP A 124 -14.13 3.17 -7.91
C ASP A 124 -13.98 1.92 -8.80
N GLY A 125 -12.73 1.46 -8.99
CA GLY A 125 -12.43 0.25 -9.77
C GLY A 125 -12.44 0.46 -11.29
N GLN A 126 -12.63 1.68 -11.77
CA GLN A 126 -12.56 1.95 -13.21
C GLN A 126 -11.11 1.92 -13.72
N THR A 127 -10.95 1.50 -14.96
CA THR A 127 -9.69 1.68 -15.68
C THR A 127 -9.74 3.01 -16.42
N THR A 128 -8.89 3.95 -16.02
CA THR A 128 -8.84 5.29 -16.60
C THR A 128 -7.52 5.54 -17.32
N GLU A 129 -7.51 6.48 -18.25
CA GLU A 129 -6.29 6.87 -18.98
C GLU A 129 -5.13 7.27 -18.03
N ARG A 130 -5.45 7.96 -16.92
CA ARG A 130 -4.40 8.34 -15.93
C ARG A 130 -3.85 7.13 -15.17
N ALA A 131 -4.67 6.14 -14.84
CA ALA A 131 -4.22 4.91 -14.21
C ALA A 131 -3.34 4.11 -15.19
N GLU A 132 -3.73 4.03 -16.45
CA GLU A 132 -2.95 3.39 -17.53
C GLU A 132 -1.62 4.12 -17.77
N ALA A 133 -1.61 5.45 -17.80
CA ALA A 133 -0.39 6.24 -17.98
C ALA A 133 0.60 6.02 -16.81
N ILE A 134 0.11 6.01 -15.55
CA ILE A 134 0.97 5.73 -14.39
C ILE A 134 1.48 4.29 -14.44
N SER A 135 0.61 3.31 -14.76
CA SER A 135 1.01 1.92 -14.94
C SER A 135 2.12 1.79 -15.98
N ALA A 136 1.99 2.46 -17.11
CA ALA A 136 3.01 2.47 -18.18
C ALA A 136 4.36 3.03 -17.71
N LEU A 137 4.37 4.11 -16.91
CA LEU A 137 5.61 4.65 -16.32
C LEU A 137 6.32 3.64 -15.42
N PHE A 138 5.56 2.88 -14.59
CA PHE A 138 6.14 1.84 -13.77
C PHE A 138 6.67 0.66 -14.60
N ILE A 139 5.98 0.30 -15.69
CA ILE A 139 6.41 -0.76 -16.61
C ILE A 139 7.69 -0.33 -17.33
N GLU A 140 7.77 0.89 -17.81
CA GLU A 140 8.98 1.46 -18.44
C GLU A 140 10.16 1.47 -17.46
N ALA A 141 9.89 1.74 -16.17
CA ALA A 141 10.90 1.65 -15.12
C ALA A 141 11.30 0.20 -14.74
N GLY A 142 10.77 -0.83 -15.42
CA GLY A 142 11.11 -2.24 -15.20
C GLY A 142 10.29 -2.98 -14.17
N PHE A 143 9.19 -2.39 -13.69
CA PHE A 143 8.26 -3.03 -12.76
C PHE A 143 7.08 -3.69 -13.47
N LYS A 144 6.32 -4.51 -12.75
CA LYS A 144 5.00 -4.98 -13.17
C LYS A 144 3.95 -4.11 -12.49
N SER A 145 3.09 -3.49 -13.27
CA SER A 145 2.08 -2.57 -12.74
C SER A 145 0.67 -2.91 -13.26
N PRO A 146 0.08 -4.04 -12.83
CA PRO A 146 -1.27 -4.37 -13.22
C PRO A 146 -2.28 -3.42 -12.58
N ILE A 147 -3.39 -3.18 -13.30
CA ILE A 147 -4.56 -2.43 -12.83
C ILE A 147 -5.62 -3.46 -12.44
N PRO A 148 -5.88 -3.69 -11.15
CA PRO A 148 -6.92 -4.61 -10.70
C PRO A 148 -8.30 -3.96 -10.81
N GLU A 149 -9.32 -4.77 -11.05
CA GLU A 149 -10.72 -4.34 -11.05
C GLU A 149 -11.19 -3.78 -9.70
N ASN A 150 -10.61 -4.27 -8.59
CA ASN A 150 -10.91 -3.82 -7.24
C ASN A 150 -9.64 -3.67 -6.42
N ILE A 151 -9.14 -2.44 -6.33
CA ILE A 151 -7.93 -2.13 -5.56
C ILE A 151 -8.11 -2.43 -4.06
N ARG A 152 -9.32 -2.29 -3.52
CA ARG A 152 -9.59 -2.57 -2.10
C ARG A 152 -9.50 -4.05 -1.79
N ALA A 153 -9.97 -4.92 -2.69
CA ALA A 153 -9.82 -6.38 -2.54
C ALA A 153 -8.33 -6.77 -2.49
N GLU A 154 -7.50 -6.16 -3.33
CA GLU A 154 -6.06 -6.41 -3.32
C GLU A 154 -5.36 -5.83 -2.07
N ILE A 155 -5.82 -4.68 -1.55
CA ILE A 155 -5.37 -4.13 -0.26
C ILE A 155 -5.64 -5.13 0.86
N TRP A 156 -6.86 -5.66 0.95
CA TRP A 156 -7.22 -6.66 1.95
C TRP A 156 -6.40 -7.95 1.80
N LEU A 157 -6.22 -8.42 0.57
CA LEU A 157 -5.44 -9.62 0.30
C LEU A 157 -3.98 -9.46 0.76
N LYS A 158 -3.39 -8.27 0.59
CA LYS A 158 -2.06 -7.97 1.11
C LYS A 158 -2.06 -7.81 2.62
N ALA A 159 -3.01 -7.03 3.16
CA ALA A 159 -3.14 -6.80 4.59
C ALA A 159 -3.34 -8.11 5.37
N TRP A 160 -4.02 -9.07 4.79
CA TRP A 160 -4.28 -10.38 5.40
C TRP A 160 -3.01 -11.09 5.89
N GLY A 161 -1.95 -11.10 5.09
CA GLY A 161 -0.64 -11.61 5.52
C GLY A 161 0.07 -10.71 6.53
N ASN A 162 -0.04 -9.39 6.31
CA ASN A 162 0.60 -8.42 7.20
C ASN A 162 0.01 -8.44 8.61
N LEU A 163 -1.30 -8.63 8.75
CA LEU A 163 -2.01 -8.68 10.04
C LEU A 163 -1.65 -9.91 10.88
N SER A 164 -1.24 -11.01 10.24
CA SER A 164 -1.02 -12.28 10.91
C SER A 164 0.47 -12.61 11.11
N PHE A 165 1.23 -12.72 10.03
CA PHE A 165 2.62 -13.19 10.12
C PHE A 165 3.59 -12.16 10.70
N TYR A 166 3.50 -10.89 10.28
CA TYR A 166 4.45 -9.87 10.75
C TYR A 166 4.40 -9.61 12.26
N PRO A 167 3.23 -9.50 12.92
CA PRO A 167 3.20 -9.34 14.38
C PRO A 167 3.80 -10.53 15.11
N VAL A 168 3.51 -11.76 14.67
CA VAL A 168 4.07 -12.96 15.29
C VAL A 168 5.57 -13.01 15.10
N SER A 169 6.06 -12.75 13.88
CA SER A 169 7.49 -12.68 13.57
C SER A 169 8.21 -11.62 14.41
N ALA A 170 7.64 -10.42 14.51
CA ALA A 170 8.24 -9.31 15.28
C ALA A 170 8.33 -9.59 16.79
N LEU A 171 7.40 -10.37 17.35
CA LEU A 171 7.38 -10.72 18.78
C LEU A 171 8.26 -11.93 19.12
N THR A 172 8.53 -12.79 18.14
CA THR A 172 9.20 -14.08 18.37
C THR A 172 10.57 -14.18 17.69
N ASP A 173 10.95 -13.22 16.85
CA ASP A 173 12.10 -13.28 15.94
C ASP A 173 12.09 -14.49 14.99
N ALA A 174 10.94 -15.16 14.88
CA ALA A 174 10.76 -16.31 14.00
C ALA A 174 10.56 -15.87 12.54
N THR A 175 11.11 -16.62 11.60
CA THR A 175 10.80 -16.45 10.17
C THR A 175 9.37 -16.92 9.88
N PHE A 176 8.82 -16.57 8.71
CA PHE A 176 7.50 -17.06 8.32
C PHE A 176 7.47 -18.58 8.17
N LEU A 177 8.60 -19.17 7.74
CA LEU A 177 8.77 -20.62 7.69
C LEU A 177 8.65 -21.23 9.09
N ASP A 178 9.39 -20.69 10.08
CA ASP A 178 9.33 -21.17 11.46
C ASP A 178 7.91 -21.07 12.05
N ILE A 179 7.22 -19.95 11.78
CA ILE A 179 5.82 -19.75 12.21
C ILE A 179 4.90 -20.82 11.61
N CYS A 180 5.09 -21.15 10.32
CA CYS A 180 4.29 -22.17 9.63
C CYS A 180 4.60 -23.61 10.11
N GLN A 181 5.84 -23.88 10.51
CA GLN A 181 6.28 -25.23 10.92
C GLN A 181 6.01 -25.54 12.38
N PHE A 182 5.96 -24.51 13.26
CA PHE A 182 5.66 -24.72 14.67
C PHE A 182 4.14 -24.72 14.90
N PRO A 183 3.54 -25.85 15.42
CA PRO A 183 2.08 -26.01 15.44
C PRO A 183 1.31 -24.89 16.16
N HIS A 184 1.85 -24.37 17.28
CA HIS A 184 1.15 -23.34 18.07
C HIS A 184 1.18 -21.97 17.39
N SER A 185 2.30 -21.53 16.81
CA SER A 185 2.36 -20.28 16.08
C SER A 185 1.58 -20.35 14.76
N ARG A 186 1.60 -21.50 14.09
CA ARG A 186 0.75 -21.75 12.93
C ARG A 186 -0.72 -21.62 13.27
N ALA A 187 -1.18 -22.28 14.35
CA ALA A 187 -2.58 -22.18 14.79
C ALA A 187 -2.99 -20.74 15.14
N LEU A 188 -2.10 -19.98 15.80
CA LEU A 188 -2.32 -18.56 16.09
C LEU A 188 -2.46 -17.75 14.80
N ALA A 189 -1.53 -17.92 13.84
CA ALA A 189 -1.58 -17.23 12.56
C ALA A 189 -2.87 -17.58 11.79
N GLU A 190 -3.31 -18.84 11.80
CA GLU A 190 -4.57 -19.29 11.20
C GLU A 190 -5.80 -18.63 11.85
N GLN A 191 -5.83 -18.52 13.18
CA GLN A 191 -6.89 -17.80 13.89
C GLN A 191 -6.94 -16.32 13.51
N MET A 192 -5.81 -15.63 13.54
CA MET A 192 -5.70 -14.23 13.10
C MET A 192 -6.14 -14.05 11.64
N MET A 193 -5.80 -15.01 10.79
CA MET A 193 -6.19 -15.00 9.38
C MET A 193 -7.68 -15.32 9.16
N THR A 194 -8.40 -15.89 10.09
CA THR A 194 -9.85 -16.10 10.00
C THR A 194 -10.67 -14.87 10.41
N GLU A 195 -10.10 -13.99 11.22
CA GLU A 195 -10.78 -12.75 11.64
C GLU A 195 -10.87 -11.72 10.50
N ALA A 196 -9.79 -11.51 9.75
CA ALA A 196 -9.73 -10.50 8.69
C ALA A 196 -10.79 -10.71 7.58
N PRO A 197 -11.02 -11.92 7.05
CA PRO A 197 -12.09 -12.18 6.09
C PRO A 197 -13.48 -11.89 6.64
N SER A 198 -13.73 -12.12 7.94
CA SER A 198 -15.02 -11.85 8.56
C SER A 198 -15.37 -10.35 8.57
N ILE A 199 -14.36 -9.50 8.71
CA ILE A 199 -14.51 -8.03 8.61
C ILE A 199 -14.61 -7.60 7.15
N ALA A 200 -13.71 -8.08 6.30
CA ALA A 200 -13.67 -7.75 4.88
C ALA A 200 -14.99 -8.10 4.16
N HIS A 201 -15.59 -9.23 4.52
CA HIS A 201 -16.88 -9.67 3.98
C HIS A 201 -18.03 -8.69 4.28
N LYS A 202 -18.01 -8.02 5.45
CA LYS A 202 -18.98 -6.96 5.78
C LYS A 202 -18.82 -5.70 4.93
N LEU A 203 -17.71 -5.59 4.21
CA LEU A 203 -17.39 -4.52 3.27
C LEU A 203 -17.45 -5.03 1.81
N ASP A 204 -18.18 -6.12 1.57
CA ASP A 204 -18.35 -6.76 0.25
C ASP A 204 -17.03 -7.20 -0.41
N ILE A 205 -15.98 -7.42 0.40
CA ILE A 205 -14.69 -7.91 -0.08
C ILE A 205 -14.63 -9.43 0.05
N THR A 206 -14.38 -10.11 -1.06
CA THR A 206 -14.15 -11.56 -1.12
C THR A 206 -12.68 -11.84 -1.46
N PHE A 207 -12.05 -12.73 -0.68
CA PHE A 207 -10.68 -13.15 -0.95
C PHE A 207 -10.65 -14.19 -2.07
N ARG A 208 -9.91 -13.92 -3.14
CA ARG A 208 -9.71 -14.83 -4.29
C ARG A 208 -8.74 -15.98 -4.02
N VAL A 209 -8.15 -16.02 -2.82
CA VAL A 209 -7.15 -17.02 -2.41
C VAL A 209 -7.64 -17.68 -1.13
N SER A 210 -7.53 -19.00 -1.03
CA SER A 210 -7.86 -19.71 0.20
C SER A 210 -6.85 -19.48 1.31
N LEU A 211 -7.26 -19.66 2.57
CA LEU A 211 -6.40 -19.57 3.76
C LEU A 211 -5.18 -20.47 3.60
N GLU A 212 -5.38 -21.73 3.26
CA GLU A 212 -4.30 -22.71 3.07
C GLU A 212 -3.28 -22.27 2.02
N LYS A 213 -3.76 -21.79 0.86
CA LYS A 213 -2.89 -21.28 -0.21
C LYS A 213 -2.09 -20.06 0.25
N ARG A 214 -2.66 -19.22 1.10
CA ARG A 214 -1.98 -18.04 1.64
C ARG A 214 -0.90 -18.40 2.63
N ILE A 215 -1.17 -19.36 3.54
CA ILE A 215 -0.20 -19.90 4.49
C ILE A 215 0.96 -20.59 3.76
N ASN A 216 0.66 -21.47 2.80
CA ASN A 216 1.68 -22.12 1.98
C ASN A 216 2.51 -21.11 1.17
N GLY A 217 1.93 -19.96 0.84
CA GLY A 217 2.66 -18.84 0.24
C GLY A 217 3.63 -18.17 1.20
N ALA A 218 3.24 -17.99 2.46
CA ALA A 218 4.10 -17.42 3.50
C ALA A 218 5.28 -18.35 3.84
N GLU A 219 5.04 -19.65 3.92
CA GLU A 219 6.06 -20.68 4.16
C GLU A 219 7.19 -20.65 3.12
N ARG A 220 6.90 -20.25 1.88
CA ARG A 220 7.90 -20.17 0.79
C ARG A 220 8.74 -18.88 0.81
N VAL A 221 8.29 -17.86 1.51
CA VAL A 221 8.98 -16.56 1.63
C VAL A 221 10.04 -16.61 2.75
N GLY A 222 9.83 -17.45 3.75
CA GLY A 222 10.68 -17.65 4.96
C GLY A 222 12.02 -18.17 4.77
#